data_2597b1c5fcfeb52a0deec4ce8315bafc
#
_entry.id   2597b1c5fcfeb52a0deec4ce8315bafc
#
_cell.length_a   1.000
_cell.length_b   1.000
_cell.length_c   1.000
_cell.angle_alpha   90.00
_cell.angle_beta   90.00
_cell.angle_gamma   90.00
#
_symmetry.space_group_name_H-M   'P 1'
#
loop_
_entity.id
_entity.type
_entity.pdbx_description
1 polymer ?
#
loop_
_entity_poly.entity_id
_entity_poly.type
_entity_poly.pdbx_seq_one_letter_code
_entity_poly.pdbx_strand_id
1 'polypeptide(L)'
;MPIFNTIKAESLDLFLMMGDNVYGNSTSENLNELREAYDKQKQNFDKLDFDFPIEAIWDDNDYGLGDGGKEYYLKEKSKELFLDFWDVSNDDPRTKRSGLYHEIIKDYEGKSIQILFLDTRTFRDNLKPSDDKGAIGKERYVPFPDTSLTMLGR
;
A
#
# COMPACT_ATOMS: atom_id res chain seq x y z
N MET A 1 0.63 19.34 -8.20
CA MET A 1 -0.25 19.20 -7.02
C MET A 1 0.22 20.15 -5.93
N PRO A 2 -0.59 21.13 -5.46
CA PRO A 2 -0.11 22.16 -4.52
C PRO A 2 0.49 21.60 -3.23
N ILE A 3 -0.09 20.54 -2.67
CA ILE A 3 0.37 19.95 -1.40
C ILE A 3 1.81 19.44 -1.49
N PHE A 4 2.21 18.80 -2.58
CA PHE A 4 3.56 18.30 -2.74
C PHE A 4 4.60 19.42 -2.89
N ASN A 5 4.22 20.59 -3.42
CA ASN A 5 5.12 21.76 -3.44
C ASN A 5 5.38 22.28 -2.02
N THR A 6 4.37 22.19 -1.14
CA THR A 6 4.54 22.53 0.27
C THR A 6 5.45 21.52 0.96
N ILE A 7 5.23 20.21 0.71
CA ILE A 7 6.05 19.13 1.26
C ILE A 7 7.52 19.29 0.82
N LYS A 8 7.78 19.59 -0.45
CA LYS A 8 9.15 19.83 -0.95
C LYS A 8 9.83 21.05 -0.31
N ALA A 9 9.08 22.01 0.17
CA ALA A 9 9.65 23.18 0.87
C ALA A 9 10.14 22.85 2.30
N GLU A 10 9.76 21.68 2.82
CA GLU A 10 10.24 21.17 4.10
C GLU A 10 11.54 20.38 3.89
N SER A 11 12.46 20.45 4.85
CA SER A 11 13.67 19.63 4.85
C SER A 11 13.33 18.27 5.45
N LEU A 12 13.02 17.28 4.59
CA LEU A 12 12.60 15.95 5.03
C LEU A 12 13.76 14.96 4.98
N ASP A 13 13.96 14.22 6.08
CA ASP A 13 14.85 13.05 6.12
C ASP A 13 14.22 11.82 5.49
N LEU A 14 12.87 11.75 5.48
CA LEU A 14 12.10 10.66 4.93
C LEU A 14 10.63 11.04 4.76
N PHE A 15 10.01 10.61 3.67
CA PHE A 15 8.57 10.71 3.45
C PHE A 15 7.94 9.32 3.38
N LEU A 16 6.83 9.11 4.11
CA LEU A 16 6.15 7.83 4.17
C LEU A 16 4.84 7.87 3.40
N MET A 17 4.72 7.02 2.37
CA MET A 17 3.50 6.76 1.63
C MET A 17 2.80 5.55 2.26
N MET A 18 1.70 5.81 3.00
CA MET A 18 1.11 4.82 3.92
C MET A 18 -0.12 4.12 3.34
N GLY A 19 -0.15 3.92 2.03
CA GLY A 19 -1.25 3.27 1.31
C GLY A 19 -2.07 4.22 0.47
N ASP A 20 -2.94 3.65 -0.37
CA ASP A 20 -3.75 4.38 -1.37
C ASP A 20 -2.91 5.32 -2.25
N ASN A 21 -1.72 4.87 -2.60
CA ASN A 21 -0.79 5.62 -3.42
C ASN A 21 -1.34 5.82 -4.84
N VAL A 22 -2.15 4.87 -5.30
CA VAL A 22 -2.91 4.89 -6.55
C VAL A 22 -4.29 4.26 -6.34
N TYR A 23 -5.22 4.56 -7.24
CA TYR A 23 -6.59 4.05 -7.23
C TYR A 23 -6.84 3.26 -8.51
N GLY A 24 -6.61 1.96 -8.47
CA GLY A 24 -6.60 1.08 -9.62
C GLY A 24 -7.22 -0.30 -9.34
N ASN A 25 -8.39 -0.33 -8.67
CA ASN A 25 -9.10 -1.59 -8.44
C ASN A 25 -9.30 -2.35 -9.75
N SER A 26 -8.81 -3.59 -9.82
CA SER A 26 -8.84 -4.38 -11.03
C SER A 26 -9.21 -5.83 -10.75
N THR A 27 -10.09 -6.36 -11.61
CA THR A 27 -10.40 -7.79 -11.67
C THR A 27 -9.96 -8.39 -13.00
N SER A 28 -9.38 -7.60 -13.89
CA SER A 28 -8.78 -8.09 -15.12
C SER A 28 -7.49 -8.85 -14.83
N GLU A 29 -7.27 -9.99 -15.46
CA GLU A 29 -6.07 -10.80 -15.23
C GLU A 29 -4.75 -10.08 -15.53
N ASN A 30 -4.80 -9.05 -16.35
CA ASN A 30 -3.66 -8.22 -16.73
C ASN A 30 -3.49 -6.99 -15.84
N LEU A 31 -4.39 -6.75 -14.89
CA LEU A 31 -4.38 -5.60 -13.99
C LEU A 31 -4.34 -4.26 -14.74
N ASN A 32 -5.06 -4.14 -15.85
CA ASN A 32 -4.97 -2.96 -16.72
C ASN A 32 -5.26 -1.65 -15.98
N GLU A 33 -6.33 -1.64 -15.17
CA GLU A 33 -6.75 -0.45 -14.40
C GLU A 33 -5.68 -0.05 -13.37
N LEU A 34 -5.05 -1.04 -12.74
CA LEU A 34 -3.99 -0.79 -11.76
C LEU A 34 -2.70 -0.29 -12.45
N ARG A 35 -2.33 -0.87 -13.60
CA ARG A 35 -1.21 -0.40 -14.42
C ARG A 35 -1.39 1.04 -14.87
N GLU A 36 -2.54 1.37 -15.42
CA GLU A 36 -2.87 2.74 -15.86
C GLU A 36 -2.80 3.74 -14.67
N ALA A 37 -3.25 3.32 -13.48
CA ALA A 37 -3.18 4.15 -12.28
C ALA A 37 -1.72 4.41 -11.85
N TYR A 38 -0.86 3.39 -11.87
CA TYR A 38 0.57 3.53 -11.60
C TYR A 38 1.27 4.39 -12.65
N ASP A 39 1.01 4.19 -13.95
CA ASP A 39 1.59 4.98 -15.03
C ASP A 39 1.24 6.47 -14.88
N LYS A 40 -0.02 6.76 -14.55
CA LYS A 40 -0.47 8.12 -14.29
C LYS A 40 0.21 8.75 -13.07
N GLN A 41 0.37 7.98 -12.00
CA GLN A 41 1.04 8.46 -10.79
C GLN A 41 2.53 8.70 -11.04
N LYS A 42 3.19 7.83 -11.79
CA LYS A 42 4.58 8.02 -12.20
C LYS A 42 4.75 9.35 -12.94
N GLN A 43 3.90 9.63 -13.93
CA GLN A 43 3.92 10.90 -14.66
C GLN A 43 3.70 12.13 -13.75
N ASN A 44 2.92 11.96 -12.65
CA ASN A 44 2.75 13.03 -11.67
C ASN A 44 4.00 13.22 -10.81
N PHE A 45 4.63 12.12 -10.38
CA PHE A 45 5.84 12.17 -9.55
C PHE A 45 7.05 12.69 -10.33
N ASP A 46 7.20 12.30 -11.60
CA ASP A 46 8.24 12.81 -12.49
C ASP A 46 8.22 14.35 -12.61
N LYS A 47 7.02 14.97 -12.54
CA LYS A 47 6.86 16.44 -12.55
C LYS A 47 7.19 17.09 -11.21
N LEU A 48 7.16 16.32 -10.13
CA LEU A 48 7.39 16.84 -8.79
C LEU A 48 8.86 16.85 -8.41
N ASP A 49 9.66 15.96 -9.02
CA ASP A 49 11.12 15.89 -8.81
C ASP A 49 11.47 15.92 -7.32
N PHE A 50 11.09 14.88 -6.59
CA PHE A 50 11.33 14.77 -5.15
C PHE A 50 12.83 14.62 -4.86
N ASP A 51 13.32 15.37 -3.89
CA ASP A 51 14.71 15.41 -3.44
C ASP A 51 14.95 14.74 -2.07
N PHE A 52 13.95 14.03 -1.57
CA PHE A 52 13.98 13.29 -0.31
C PHE A 52 13.66 11.81 -0.51
N PRO A 53 14.15 10.93 0.39
CA PRO A 53 13.82 9.51 0.33
C PRO A 53 12.34 9.26 0.57
N ILE A 54 11.78 8.31 -0.17
CA ILE A 54 10.38 7.87 0.00
C ILE A 54 10.38 6.38 0.33
N GLU A 55 9.62 6.00 1.34
CA GLU A 55 9.27 4.61 1.63
C GLU A 55 7.76 4.43 1.55
N ALA A 56 7.34 3.26 1.08
CA ALA A 56 5.94 3.02 0.81
C ALA A 56 5.44 1.66 1.28
N ILE A 57 4.16 1.63 1.63
CA ILE A 57 3.37 0.42 1.79
C ILE A 57 2.04 0.62 1.04
N TRP A 58 1.39 -0.46 0.66
CA TRP A 58 0.08 -0.38 0.04
C TRP A 58 -1.08 -0.35 1.03
N ASP A 59 -2.25 0.09 0.54
CA ASP A 59 -3.55 -0.22 1.11
C ASP A 59 -4.44 -0.88 0.04
N ASP A 60 -5.75 -0.84 0.11
CA ASP A 60 -6.62 -1.66 -0.74
C ASP A 60 -6.68 -1.22 -2.20
N ASN A 61 -6.57 0.08 -2.48
CA ASN A 61 -6.66 0.57 -3.85
C ASN A 61 -5.40 0.28 -4.68
N ASP A 62 -4.23 0.37 -4.10
CA ASP A 62 -2.97 0.00 -4.73
C ASP A 62 -2.65 -1.51 -4.60
N TYR A 63 -3.29 -2.22 -3.66
CA TYR A 63 -3.37 -3.68 -3.65
C TYR A 63 -4.17 -4.22 -4.85
N GLY A 64 -5.11 -3.43 -5.36
CA GLY A 64 -5.86 -3.68 -6.59
C GLY A 64 -7.26 -4.24 -6.39
N LEU A 65 -7.73 -4.37 -5.17
CA LEU A 65 -9.10 -4.77 -4.85
C LEU A 65 -9.60 -4.00 -3.63
N GLY A 66 -10.56 -3.09 -3.83
CA GLY A 66 -11.15 -2.31 -2.74
C GLY A 66 -11.65 -3.20 -1.60
N ASP A 67 -11.24 -2.86 -0.40
CA ASP A 67 -11.43 -3.67 0.81
C ASP A 67 -10.89 -5.12 0.73
N GLY A 68 -10.07 -5.44 -0.27
CA GLY A 68 -9.52 -6.79 -0.52
C GLY A 68 -8.56 -7.26 0.58
N GLY A 69 -8.46 -8.58 0.70
CA GLY A 69 -7.58 -9.27 1.62
C GLY A 69 -6.95 -10.51 0.96
N LYS A 70 -6.67 -11.53 1.75
CA LYS A 70 -5.95 -12.73 1.28
C LYS A 70 -6.63 -13.49 0.14
N GLU A 71 -7.92 -13.29 -0.05
CA GLU A 71 -8.73 -13.91 -1.11
C GLU A 71 -8.46 -13.34 -2.51
N TYR A 72 -7.82 -12.17 -2.60
CA TYR A 72 -7.54 -11.56 -3.89
C TYR A 72 -6.49 -12.36 -4.66
N TYR A 73 -6.92 -13.03 -5.70
CA TYR A 73 -6.10 -13.99 -6.45
C TYR A 73 -5.00 -13.35 -7.30
N LEU A 74 -5.09 -12.04 -7.60
CA LEU A 74 -4.09 -11.28 -8.36
C LEU A 74 -3.04 -10.59 -7.48
N LYS A 75 -3.10 -10.75 -6.17
CA LYS A 75 -2.24 -10.03 -5.22
C LYS A 75 -0.73 -10.11 -5.51
N GLU A 76 -0.24 -11.25 -5.98
CA GLU A 76 1.20 -11.38 -6.32
C GLU A 76 1.55 -10.53 -7.56
N LYS A 77 0.66 -10.49 -8.57
CA LYS A 77 0.85 -9.59 -9.72
C LYS A 77 0.77 -8.11 -9.32
N SER A 78 -0.15 -7.77 -8.42
CA SER A 78 -0.23 -6.40 -7.86
C SER A 78 1.05 -6.03 -7.11
N LYS A 79 1.61 -6.98 -6.36
CA LYS A 79 2.88 -6.78 -5.66
C LYS A 79 4.03 -6.49 -6.64
N GLU A 80 4.12 -7.23 -7.73
CA GLU A 80 5.11 -6.97 -8.78
C GLU A 80 5.00 -5.54 -9.32
N LEU A 81 3.78 -5.07 -9.60
CA LEU A 81 3.55 -3.68 -10.05
C LEU A 81 3.95 -2.64 -9.00
N PHE A 82 3.63 -2.90 -7.74
CA PHE A 82 4.02 -2.03 -6.63
C PHE A 82 5.53 -1.93 -6.50
N LEU A 83 6.23 -3.07 -6.50
CA LEU A 83 7.68 -3.12 -6.37
C LEU A 83 8.38 -2.42 -7.54
N ASP A 84 7.89 -2.62 -8.77
CA ASP A 84 8.39 -1.96 -9.97
C ASP A 84 8.18 -0.44 -9.92
N PHE A 85 6.99 0.02 -9.52
CA PHE A 85 6.68 1.44 -9.41
C PHE A 85 7.57 2.18 -8.41
N TRP A 86 7.90 1.54 -7.28
CA TRP A 86 8.75 2.11 -6.25
C TRP A 86 10.25 1.82 -6.44
N ASP A 87 10.65 1.31 -7.60
CA ASP A 87 12.04 0.95 -7.94
C ASP A 87 12.72 0.08 -6.87
N VAL A 88 11.95 -0.85 -6.28
CA VAL A 88 12.48 -1.75 -5.23
C VAL A 88 13.51 -2.71 -5.82
N SER A 89 14.69 -2.74 -5.22
CA SER A 89 15.80 -3.60 -5.68
C SER A 89 15.40 -5.07 -5.75
N ASN A 90 15.86 -5.80 -6.77
CA ASN A 90 15.67 -7.24 -6.90
C ASN A 90 16.29 -8.06 -5.76
N ASP A 91 17.20 -7.49 -4.98
CA ASP A 91 17.78 -8.12 -3.79
C ASP A 91 16.95 -7.89 -2.52
N ASP A 92 15.96 -7.03 -2.58
CA ASP A 92 15.08 -6.75 -1.45
C ASP A 92 14.27 -8.01 -1.06
N PRO A 93 14.18 -8.36 0.23
CA PRO A 93 13.42 -9.52 0.68
C PRO A 93 11.95 -9.53 0.25
N ARG A 94 11.34 -8.36 0.01
CA ARG A 94 9.95 -8.23 -0.48
C ARG A 94 9.74 -8.87 -1.85
N THR A 95 10.78 -8.97 -2.67
CA THR A 95 10.72 -9.63 -4.00
C THR A 95 10.62 -11.16 -3.90
N LYS A 96 11.04 -11.74 -2.77
CA LYS A 96 11.22 -13.21 -2.59
C LYS A 96 10.19 -13.84 -1.65
N ARG A 97 9.33 -13.06 -1.02
CA ARG A 97 8.32 -13.53 -0.06
C ARG A 97 6.94 -12.97 -0.40
N SER A 98 5.88 -13.56 0.13
CA SER A 98 4.53 -12.96 0.07
C SER A 98 4.45 -11.71 0.95
N GLY A 99 3.67 -10.73 0.49
CA GLY A 99 3.44 -9.47 1.20
C GLY A 99 4.56 -8.46 1.07
N LEU A 100 4.24 -7.24 1.52
CA LEU A 100 5.12 -6.06 1.45
C LEU A 100 5.62 -5.58 2.82
N TYR A 101 5.26 -6.27 3.92
CA TYR A 101 5.74 -5.87 5.25
C TYR A 101 7.27 -5.81 5.29
N HIS A 102 7.80 -4.75 5.88
CA HIS A 102 9.24 -4.55 5.99
C HIS A 102 9.57 -3.59 7.13
N GLU A 103 10.85 -3.42 7.37
CA GLU A 103 11.35 -2.43 8.31
C GLU A 103 12.46 -1.59 7.69
N ILE A 104 12.60 -0.40 8.20
CA ILE A 104 13.79 0.43 7.99
C ILE A 104 14.32 0.90 9.35
N ILE A 105 15.62 1.04 9.44
CA ILE A 105 16.29 1.61 10.61
C ILE A 105 17.02 2.87 10.16
N LYS A 106 16.79 3.97 10.85
CA LYS A 106 17.45 5.27 10.62
C LYS A 106 18.17 5.68 11.89
N ASP A 107 19.44 5.99 11.75
CA ASP A 107 20.24 6.54 12.83
C ASP A 107 20.26 8.07 12.74
N TYR A 108 19.94 8.72 13.85
CA TYR A 108 19.93 10.17 13.97
C TYR A 108 20.46 10.59 15.35
N GLU A 109 21.50 11.41 15.37
CA GLU A 109 22.11 11.96 16.59
C GLU A 109 22.42 10.91 17.68
N GLY A 110 22.92 9.74 17.27
CA GLY A 110 23.27 8.64 18.19
C GLY A 110 22.08 7.86 18.73
N LYS A 111 20.89 8.04 18.13
CA LYS A 111 19.67 7.24 18.39
C LYS A 111 19.27 6.52 17.12
N SER A 112 18.70 5.32 17.29
CA SER A 112 18.14 4.55 16.18
C SER A 112 16.62 4.61 16.23
N ILE A 113 15.99 4.91 15.08
CA ILE A 113 14.55 4.87 14.87
C ILE A 113 14.25 3.67 14.00
N GLN A 114 13.46 2.73 14.50
CA GLN A 114 12.94 1.61 13.72
C GLN A 114 11.52 1.94 13.26
N ILE A 115 11.26 1.82 11.96
CA ILE A 115 9.94 2.02 11.36
C ILE A 115 9.49 0.68 10.79
N LEU A 116 8.36 0.17 11.28
CA LEU A 116 7.76 -1.08 10.83
C LEU A 116 6.59 -0.78 9.89
N PHE A 117 6.66 -1.29 8.68
CA PHE A 117 5.59 -1.22 7.68
C PHE A 117 4.78 -2.51 7.74
N LEU A 118 3.54 -2.42 8.17
CA LEU A 118 2.64 -3.56 8.30
C LEU A 118 1.84 -3.76 7.02
N ASP A 119 1.86 -4.97 6.46
CA ASP A 119 1.00 -5.35 5.35
C ASP A 119 -0.37 -5.80 5.87
N THR A 120 -1.33 -4.93 5.81
CA THR A 120 -2.70 -5.17 6.29
C THR A 120 -3.63 -5.76 5.24
N ARG A 121 -3.10 -6.20 4.07
CA ARG A 121 -3.89 -6.71 2.95
C ARG A 121 -3.59 -8.17 2.61
N THR A 122 -2.33 -8.52 2.38
CA THR A 122 -1.93 -9.84 1.86
C THR A 122 -2.45 -11.02 2.68
N PHE A 123 -2.46 -10.88 3.99
CA PHE A 123 -2.79 -11.98 4.91
C PHE A 123 -4.11 -11.80 5.64
N ARG A 124 -4.76 -10.66 5.45
CA ARG A 124 -5.99 -10.30 6.14
C ARG A 124 -7.14 -11.22 5.74
N ASP A 125 -7.83 -11.74 6.74
CA ASP A 125 -9.09 -12.47 6.54
C ASP A 125 -10.21 -11.55 6.05
N ASN A 126 -11.24 -12.15 5.45
CA ASN A 126 -12.38 -11.41 4.91
C ASN A 126 -13.12 -10.64 5.99
N LEU A 127 -13.51 -9.42 5.68
CA LEU A 127 -14.38 -8.63 6.52
C LEU A 127 -15.82 -9.16 6.47
N LYS A 128 -16.55 -9.06 7.57
CA LYS A 128 -17.96 -9.44 7.63
C LYS A 128 -18.82 -8.27 7.12
N PRO A 129 -19.51 -8.41 5.98
CA PRO A 129 -20.39 -7.36 5.49
C PRO A 129 -21.53 -7.07 6.48
N SER A 130 -21.95 -5.80 6.56
CA SER A 130 -23.19 -5.42 7.24
C SER A 130 -24.41 -5.69 6.34
N ASP A 131 -25.58 -5.80 6.93
CA ASP A 131 -26.84 -5.91 6.19
C ASP A 131 -27.17 -4.61 5.45
N ASP A 132 -26.68 -3.47 5.95
CA ASP A 132 -26.84 -2.13 5.39
C ASP A 132 -25.77 -1.75 4.35
N LYS A 133 -25.04 -2.71 3.81
CA LYS A 133 -23.93 -2.51 2.88
C LYS A 133 -24.33 -1.56 1.74
N GLY A 134 -23.60 -0.44 1.62
CA GLY A 134 -23.82 0.56 0.58
C GLY A 134 -24.88 1.59 0.90
N ALA A 135 -25.58 1.52 2.03
CA ALA A 135 -26.48 2.57 2.48
C ALA A 135 -25.68 3.82 2.93
N ILE A 136 -26.16 5.00 2.55
CA ILE A 136 -25.50 6.27 2.91
C ILE A 136 -25.44 6.43 4.44
N GLY A 137 -24.24 6.72 4.95
CA GLY A 137 -24.01 6.94 6.38
C GLY A 137 -24.06 5.67 7.23
N LYS A 138 -23.99 4.49 6.61
CA LYS A 138 -23.97 3.20 7.29
C LYS A 138 -22.62 2.52 7.11
N GLU A 139 -22.20 1.75 8.14
CA GLU A 139 -20.98 0.96 8.07
C GLU A 139 -21.11 -0.16 7.02
N ARG A 140 -20.07 -0.34 6.22
CA ARG A 140 -20.04 -1.42 5.22
C ARG A 140 -19.81 -2.78 5.86
N TYR A 141 -19.20 -2.81 7.03
CA TYR A 141 -18.80 -4.02 7.74
C TYR A 141 -19.22 -3.94 9.21
N VAL A 142 -19.37 -5.09 9.83
CA VAL A 142 -19.68 -5.20 11.26
C VAL A 142 -18.56 -5.91 12.00
N PRO A 143 -18.37 -5.65 13.29
CA PRO A 143 -17.43 -6.40 14.12
C PRO A 143 -17.71 -7.90 14.02
N PHE A 144 -16.67 -8.70 13.90
CA PHE A 144 -16.76 -10.14 13.84
C PHE A 144 -15.96 -10.75 15.01
N PRO A 145 -16.61 -11.42 15.97
CA PRO A 145 -15.96 -11.85 17.20
C PRO A 145 -15.11 -13.12 17.05
N ASP A 146 -14.95 -13.64 15.84
CA ASP A 146 -14.15 -14.85 15.61
C ASP A 146 -12.66 -14.53 15.76
N THR A 147 -12.08 -14.96 16.88
CA THR A 147 -10.66 -14.77 17.20
C THR A 147 -9.72 -15.65 16.36
N SER A 148 -10.25 -16.54 15.52
CA SER A 148 -9.46 -17.31 14.56
C SER A 148 -9.06 -16.47 13.34
N LEU A 149 -9.75 -15.36 13.06
CA LEU A 149 -9.46 -14.45 11.98
C LEU A 149 -8.29 -13.54 12.33
N THR A 150 -7.58 -13.09 11.30
CA THR A 150 -6.38 -12.27 11.48
C THR A 150 -6.31 -11.12 10.49
N MET A 151 -5.70 -10.02 10.92
CA MET A 151 -5.36 -8.89 10.06
C MET A 151 -4.00 -9.07 9.38
N LEU A 152 -3.03 -9.66 10.09
CA LEU A 152 -1.62 -9.71 9.67
C LEU A 152 -1.14 -11.12 9.30
N GLY A 153 -1.99 -12.12 9.33
CA GLY A 153 -1.60 -13.52 9.16
C GLY A 153 -1.19 -14.20 10.48
N ARG A 154 -0.73 -15.44 10.41
CA ARG A 154 -0.27 -16.25 11.54
C ARG A 154 1.14 -16.71 11.30
#